data_1adc4d7d3c24e9a65aaa4be83a1cc06e
#
_entry.id   1adc4d7d3c24e9a65aaa4be83a1cc06e
#
_cell.length_a   1.000
_cell.length_b   1.000
_cell.length_c   1.000
_cell.angle_alpha   90.00
_cell.angle_beta   90.00
_cell.angle_gamma   90.00
#
_symmetry.space_group_name_H-M   'P 1'
#
loop_
_entity.id
_entity.type
_entity.pdbx_description
1 polymer ?
#
loop_
_entity_poly.entity_id
_entity_poly.type
_entity_poly.pdbx_seq_one_letter_code
_entity_poly.pdbx_strand_id
1 'polypeptide(L)'
;KLKYINPPFETERISGYDFLLDKLSGKISSAACEYVFTRDVWKKTGGFVRFPLAWCSDDATWAKFADYTAGIISLPGTPVYWRNAENKNISNSMRFDGEKLKATGLFLKWIGMNYRLNLRESRFQDALVTYVNVILECSVRGNYTLKDLFSLYAILRKLSPTMALRVLRSHILKAKLFI
;
A
#
# COMPACT_ATOMS: atom_id res chain seq x y z
N LYS A 1 4.20 24.62 6.62
CA LYS A 1 4.94 24.58 5.35
C LYS A 1 4.20 23.68 4.41
N LEU A 2 3.63 24.20 3.32
CA LEU A 2 2.97 23.39 2.29
C LEU A 2 4.04 22.53 1.61
N LYS A 3 3.78 21.23 1.53
CA LYS A 3 4.65 20.29 0.84
C LYS A 3 3.86 19.69 -0.31
N TYR A 4 4.30 19.95 -1.52
CA TYR A 4 3.77 19.30 -2.71
C TYR A 4 4.32 17.87 -2.77
N ILE A 5 3.45 16.89 -2.94
CA ILE A 5 3.84 15.49 -2.77
C ILE A 5 3.77 14.73 -4.09
N ASN A 6 2.80 15.02 -4.96
CA ASN A 6 2.62 14.28 -6.20
C ASN A 6 2.53 15.20 -7.42
N PRO A 7 3.39 15.03 -8.42
CA PRO A 7 3.14 15.56 -9.75
C PRO A 7 1.91 14.85 -10.39
N PRO A 8 1.26 15.45 -11.37
CA PRO A 8 0.29 14.75 -12.19
C PRO A 8 0.93 13.49 -12.80
N PHE A 9 0.12 12.49 -13.12
CA PHE A 9 0.62 11.32 -13.85
C PHE A 9 1.23 11.77 -15.19
N GLU A 10 2.32 11.13 -15.59
CA GLU A 10 2.96 11.40 -16.88
C GLU A 10 2.03 11.04 -18.05
N THR A 11 1.13 10.08 -17.85
CA THR A 11 0.12 9.65 -18.78
C THR A 11 -1.24 10.23 -18.40
N GLU A 12 -2.08 10.51 -19.39
CA GLU A 12 -3.44 11.02 -19.18
C GLU A 12 -4.26 10.09 -18.27
N ARG A 13 -3.97 8.79 -18.32
CA ARG A 13 -4.71 7.76 -17.59
C ARG A 13 -3.80 6.60 -17.19
N ILE A 14 -3.94 6.10 -15.96
CA ILE A 14 -3.24 4.90 -15.48
C ILE A 14 -4.23 3.80 -15.11
N SER A 15 -3.87 2.54 -15.38
CA SER A 15 -4.63 1.36 -14.99
C SER A 15 -4.58 1.14 -13.47
N GLY A 16 -5.47 0.30 -12.94
CA GLY A 16 -5.41 -0.10 -11.53
C GLY A 16 -4.10 -0.82 -11.19
N TYR A 17 -3.59 -1.62 -12.12
CA TYR A 17 -2.30 -2.28 -11.97
C TYR A 17 -1.13 -1.28 -11.90
N ASP A 18 -1.04 -0.33 -12.84
CA ASP A 18 0.05 0.65 -12.86
C ASP A 18 -0.03 1.59 -11.64
N PHE A 19 -1.25 1.99 -11.24
CA PHE A 19 -1.46 2.73 -10.00
C PHE A 19 -0.92 1.96 -8.80
N LEU A 20 -1.27 0.68 -8.67
CA LEU A 20 -0.82 -0.15 -7.56
C LEU A 20 0.69 -0.35 -7.58
N LEU A 21 1.28 -0.58 -8.76
CA LEU A 21 2.73 -0.70 -8.95
C LEU A 21 3.45 0.57 -8.48
N ASP A 22 2.96 1.74 -8.86
CA ASP A 22 3.55 3.02 -8.48
C ASP A 22 3.39 3.34 -6.98
N LYS A 23 2.26 2.95 -6.38
CA LYS A 23 2.05 3.03 -4.92
C LYS A 23 3.02 2.12 -4.16
N LEU A 24 3.14 0.87 -4.57
CA LEU A 24 3.99 -0.12 -3.92
C LEU A 24 5.49 0.20 -4.07
N SER A 25 5.88 0.80 -5.20
CA SER A 25 7.27 1.24 -5.43
C SER A 25 7.61 2.58 -4.78
N GLY A 26 6.62 3.28 -4.19
CA GLY A 26 6.80 4.58 -3.57
C GLY A 26 6.89 5.77 -4.53
N LYS A 27 6.59 5.58 -5.81
CA LYS A 27 6.54 6.68 -6.79
C LYS A 27 5.35 7.62 -6.55
N ILE A 28 4.21 7.07 -6.10
CA ILE A 28 3.02 7.83 -5.74
C ILE A 28 2.82 7.78 -4.23
N SER A 29 2.71 8.95 -3.62
CA SER A 29 2.33 9.11 -2.22
C SER A 29 1.08 9.98 -2.16
N SER A 30 -0.10 9.37 -2.08
CA SER A 30 -1.38 10.08 -2.08
C SER A 30 -2.19 9.77 -0.82
N ALA A 31 -3.03 10.72 -0.43
CA ALA A 31 -3.99 10.56 0.65
C ALA A 31 -5.39 10.24 0.08
N ALA A 32 -6.22 9.56 0.86
CA ALA A 32 -7.57 9.18 0.45
C ALA A 32 -8.44 10.36 -0.03
N CYS A 33 -8.21 11.57 0.50
CA CYS A 33 -8.96 12.78 0.14
C CYS A 33 -8.61 13.35 -1.24
N GLU A 34 -7.58 12.83 -1.92
CA GLU A 34 -7.17 13.28 -3.26
C GLU A 34 -7.99 12.64 -4.38
N TYR A 35 -8.86 11.69 -4.07
CA TYR A 35 -9.59 10.90 -5.06
C TYR A 35 -11.07 11.27 -5.11
N VAL A 36 -11.57 11.44 -6.34
CA VAL A 36 -12.98 11.64 -6.64
C VAL A 36 -13.47 10.47 -7.50
N PHE A 37 -14.64 9.95 -7.21
CA PHE A 37 -15.26 8.83 -7.91
C PHE A 37 -16.76 9.00 -7.98
N THR A 38 -17.41 8.33 -8.94
CA THR A 38 -18.86 8.38 -9.06
C THR A 38 -19.53 7.40 -8.09
N ARG A 39 -20.73 7.75 -7.65
CA ARG A 39 -21.55 6.85 -6.81
C ARG A 39 -21.81 5.51 -7.49
N ASP A 40 -21.90 5.49 -8.81
CA ASP A 40 -22.14 4.27 -9.59
C ASP A 40 -20.95 3.30 -9.52
N VAL A 41 -19.73 3.80 -9.65
CA VAL A 41 -18.51 2.99 -9.47
C VAL A 41 -18.51 2.36 -8.08
N TRP A 42 -18.76 3.14 -7.04
CA TRP A 42 -18.84 2.66 -5.67
C TRP A 42 -19.88 1.54 -5.51
N LYS A 43 -21.11 1.72 -6.04
CA LYS A 43 -22.17 0.73 -5.96
C LYS A 43 -21.83 -0.55 -6.72
N LYS A 44 -21.40 -0.43 -7.97
CA LYS A 44 -21.16 -1.56 -8.88
C LYS A 44 -19.97 -2.39 -8.47
N THR A 45 -18.98 -1.79 -7.80
CA THR A 45 -17.81 -2.50 -7.27
C THR A 45 -18.00 -3.08 -5.87
N GLY A 46 -19.18 -2.88 -5.24
CA GLY A 46 -19.45 -3.34 -3.87
C GLY A 46 -18.81 -2.48 -2.78
N GLY A 47 -18.54 -1.19 -3.07
CA GLY A 47 -18.05 -0.22 -2.10
C GLY A 47 -16.54 -0.30 -1.85
N PHE A 48 -16.11 0.28 -0.73
CA PHE A 48 -14.71 0.32 -0.33
C PHE A 48 -14.18 -1.04 0.12
N VAL A 49 -12.92 -1.32 -0.17
CA VAL A 49 -12.20 -2.42 0.45
C VAL A 49 -11.96 -2.08 1.92
N ARG A 50 -12.22 -3.03 2.82
CA ARG A 50 -12.15 -2.79 4.27
C ARG A 50 -11.06 -3.63 4.91
N PHE A 51 -10.05 -2.95 5.46
CA PHE A 51 -9.03 -3.55 6.32
C PHE A 51 -9.06 -2.89 7.70
N PRO A 52 -8.49 -3.51 8.74
CA PRO A 52 -8.36 -2.89 10.05
C PRO A 52 -7.74 -1.49 9.96
N LEU A 53 -8.25 -0.54 10.75
CA LEU A 53 -7.83 0.87 10.77
C LEU A 53 -7.98 1.61 9.43
N ALA A 54 -8.67 1.04 8.46
CA ALA A 54 -8.65 1.48 7.07
C ALA A 54 -7.23 1.50 6.44
N TRP A 55 -6.23 0.90 7.09
CA TRP A 55 -4.84 0.84 6.62
C TRP A 55 -4.76 0.06 5.31
N CYS A 56 -4.16 0.65 4.26
CA CYS A 56 -4.13 0.16 2.87
C CYS A 56 -5.51 0.02 2.19
N SER A 57 -6.60 0.40 2.84
CA SER A 57 -7.95 0.26 2.28
C SER A 57 -8.19 1.19 1.11
N ASP A 58 -7.64 2.39 1.15
CA ASP A 58 -7.66 3.37 0.08
C ASP A 58 -6.90 2.85 -1.15
N ASP A 59 -5.67 2.40 -1.01
CA ASP A 59 -4.87 1.88 -2.13
C ASP A 59 -5.57 0.71 -2.84
N ALA A 60 -6.11 -0.25 -2.08
CA ALA A 60 -6.89 -1.36 -2.63
C ALA A 60 -8.19 -0.89 -3.30
N THR A 61 -8.86 0.11 -2.73
CA THR A 61 -10.12 0.64 -3.27
C THR A 61 -9.89 1.36 -4.58
N TRP A 62 -8.87 2.22 -4.66
CA TRP A 62 -8.60 2.98 -5.87
C TRP A 62 -8.14 2.08 -7.02
N ALA A 63 -7.30 1.08 -6.74
CA ALA A 63 -6.93 0.07 -7.71
C ALA A 63 -8.16 -0.70 -8.22
N LYS A 64 -9.04 -1.16 -7.33
CA LYS A 64 -10.30 -1.84 -7.69
C LYS A 64 -11.23 -0.97 -8.53
N PHE A 65 -11.38 0.31 -8.19
CA PHE A 65 -12.22 1.23 -8.96
C PHE A 65 -11.61 1.50 -10.34
N ALA A 66 -10.29 1.65 -10.43
CA ALA A 66 -9.59 1.82 -11.69
C ALA A 66 -9.74 0.61 -12.62
N ASP A 67 -9.64 -0.61 -12.09
CA ASP A 67 -9.82 -1.84 -12.87
C ASP A 67 -11.26 -2.02 -13.36
N TYR A 68 -12.23 -1.54 -12.60
CA TYR A 68 -13.64 -1.57 -13.00
C TYR A 68 -13.95 -0.50 -14.06
N THR A 69 -13.24 0.61 -14.05
CA THR A 69 -13.39 1.72 -14.99
C THR A 69 -12.29 1.69 -16.07
N ALA A 70 -12.15 2.74 -16.80
CA ALA A 70 -11.05 2.86 -17.76
C ALA A 70 -9.73 3.36 -17.11
N GLY A 71 -9.61 3.35 -15.79
CA GLY A 71 -8.42 3.78 -15.03
C GLY A 71 -8.63 5.07 -14.22
N ILE A 72 -7.53 5.60 -13.70
CA ILE A 72 -7.47 6.86 -12.93
C ILE A 72 -6.90 7.95 -13.82
N ILE A 73 -7.50 9.13 -13.80
CA ILE A 73 -6.99 10.33 -14.49
C ILE A 73 -6.55 11.37 -13.45
N SER A 74 -5.49 12.10 -13.76
CA SER A 74 -5.09 13.28 -13.00
C SER A 74 -5.90 14.49 -13.42
N LEU A 75 -6.33 15.29 -12.45
CA LEU A 75 -6.94 16.61 -12.68
C LEU A 75 -5.87 17.68 -12.42
N PRO A 76 -5.23 18.23 -13.48
CA PRO A 76 -4.20 19.23 -13.30
C PRO A 76 -4.78 20.52 -12.74
N GLY A 77 -3.98 21.28 -12.01
CA GLY A 77 -4.35 22.59 -11.50
C GLY A 77 -5.30 22.60 -10.29
N THR A 78 -5.63 21.41 -9.72
CA THR A 78 -6.53 21.30 -8.58
C THR A 78 -5.80 20.74 -7.35
N PRO A 79 -5.12 21.59 -6.55
CA PRO A 79 -4.36 21.11 -5.39
C PRO A 79 -5.29 20.68 -4.26
N VAL A 80 -4.94 19.57 -3.61
CA VAL A 80 -5.57 19.13 -2.37
C VAL A 80 -4.64 19.44 -1.19
N TYR A 81 -5.17 20.12 -0.18
CA TYR A 81 -4.43 20.46 1.02
C TYR A 81 -4.74 19.46 2.13
N TRP A 82 -3.75 18.67 2.50
CA TRP A 82 -3.86 17.72 3.59
C TRP A 82 -3.14 18.24 4.84
N ARG A 83 -3.87 18.28 5.95
CA ARG A 83 -3.30 18.70 7.24
C ARG A 83 -2.71 17.50 7.97
N ASN A 84 -1.40 17.46 8.09
CA ASN A 84 -0.72 16.52 8.96
C ASN A 84 -0.84 16.97 10.43
N ALA A 85 -1.76 16.36 11.17
CA ALA A 85 -1.87 16.57 12.62
C ALA A 85 -0.87 15.65 13.32
N GLU A 86 0.27 16.20 13.72
CA GLU A 86 1.31 15.47 14.44
C GLU A 86 0.72 14.64 15.58
N ASN A 87 1.12 13.37 15.67
CA ASN A 87 0.71 12.38 16.68
C ASN A 87 -0.80 12.03 16.76
N LYS A 88 -1.66 12.63 15.95
CA LYS A 88 -3.11 12.32 15.92
C LYS A 88 -3.52 11.42 14.77
N ASN A 89 -2.64 11.25 13.78
CA ASN A 89 -2.91 10.38 12.63
C ASN A 89 -2.53 8.93 12.93
N ILE A 90 -3.34 7.98 12.47
CA ILE A 90 -3.06 6.54 12.59
C ILE A 90 -1.70 6.20 11.98
N SER A 91 -1.36 6.82 10.85
CA SER A 91 -0.08 6.62 10.15
C SER A 91 1.14 6.89 11.03
N ASN A 92 1.07 7.88 11.92
CA ASN A 92 2.17 8.29 12.80
C ASN A 92 2.14 7.63 14.19
N SER A 93 1.07 6.92 14.54
CA SER A 93 0.91 6.31 15.86
C SER A 93 1.54 4.93 15.90
N MET A 94 2.44 4.68 16.85
CA MET A 94 3.01 3.36 17.11
C MET A 94 2.03 2.43 17.85
N ARG A 95 1.01 2.98 18.50
CA ARG A 95 0.02 2.21 19.27
C ARG A 95 -0.66 1.11 18.46
N PHE A 96 -0.76 1.28 17.14
CA PHE A 96 -1.50 0.41 16.25
C PHE A 96 -0.61 -0.41 15.31
N ASP A 97 0.67 -0.59 15.63
CA ASP A 97 1.60 -1.27 14.71
C ASP A 97 1.20 -2.72 14.43
N GLY A 98 0.73 -3.45 15.42
CA GLY A 98 0.23 -4.82 15.22
C GLY A 98 -0.98 -4.88 14.28
N GLU A 99 -1.94 -3.96 14.44
CA GLU A 99 -3.11 -3.84 13.55
C GLU A 99 -2.72 -3.39 12.15
N LYS A 100 -1.72 -2.50 12.02
CA LYS A 100 -1.18 -2.11 10.69
C LYS A 100 -0.54 -3.30 9.99
N LEU A 101 0.26 -4.12 10.69
CA LEU A 101 0.82 -5.35 10.13
C LEU A 101 -0.25 -6.34 9.70
N LYS A 102 -1.28 -6.52 10.51
CA LYS A 102 -2.42 -7.38 10.17
C LYS A 102 -3.14 -6.86 8.92
N ALA A 103 -3.41 -5.56 8.85
CA ALA A 103 -4.03 -4.92 7.69
C ALA A 103 -3.16 -5.06 6.43
N THR A 104 -1.84 -4.86 6.55
CA THR A 104 -0.88 -5.09 5.47
C THR A 104 -0.93 -6.55 4.99
N GLY A 105 -0.98 -7.51 5.90
CA GLY A 105 -1.14 -8.92 5.54
C GLY A 105 -2.44 -9.20 4.77
N LEU A 106 -3.55 -8.57 5.14
CA LEU A 106 -4.83 -8.67 4.43
C LEU A 106 -4.77 -8.00 3.05
N PHE A 107 -4.09 -6.86 2.94
CA PHE A 107 -3.84 -6.19 1.66
C PHE A 107 -3.01 -7.06 0.71
N LEU A 108 -1.94 -7.68 1.21
CA LEU A 108 -1.15 -8.62 0.41
C LEU A 108 -1.96 -9.82 -0.06
N LYS A 109 -2.85 -10.38 0.78
CA LYS A 109 -3.79 -11.44 0.35
C LYS A 109 -4.74 -10.94 -0.73
N TRP A 110 -5.27 -9.72 -0.58
CA TRP A 110 -6.13 -9.09 -1.57
C TRP A 110 -5.40 -8.91 -2.91
N ILE A 111 -4.14 -8.47 -2.89
CA ILE A 111 -3.29 -8.40 -4.08
C ILE A 111 -3.14 -9.79 -4.71
N GLY A 112 -2.86 -10.82 -3.92
CA GLY A 112 -2.74 -12.19 -4.40
C GLY A 112 -3.99 -12.75 -5.06
N MET A 113 -5.17 -12.28 -4.67
CA MET A 113 -6.44 -12.67 -5.29
C MET A 113 -6.74 -11.90 -6.57
N ASN A 114 -6.45 -10.60 -6.61
CA ASN A 114 -6.86 -9.73 -7.72
C ASN A 114 -5.77 -9.57 -8.79
N TYR A 115 -4.47 -9.69 -8.42
CA TYR A 115 -3.32 -9.50 -9.30
C TYR A 115 -2.42 -10.74 -9.37
N ARG A 116 -3.01 -11.93 -9.31
CA ARG A 116 -2.28 -13.20 -9.26
C ARG A 116 -1.31 -13.41 -10.43
N LEU A 117 -1.70 -12.99 -11.62
CA LEU A 117 -0.85 -13.14 -12.82
C LEU A 117 0.34 -12.18 -12.74
N ASN A 118 0.13 -10.98 -12.24
CA ASN A 118 1.17 -9.96 -12.10
C ASN A 118 2.22 -10.32 -11.04
N LEU A 119 1.91 -11.21 -10.10
CA LEU A 119 2.90 -11.75 -9.15
C LEU A 119 4.04 -12.54 -9.83
N ARG A 120 3.91 -12.88 -11.13
CA ARG A 120 4.99 -13.51 -11.91
C ARG A 120 5.98 -12.48 -12.46
N GLU A 121 5.62 -11.21 -12.52
CA GLU A 121 6.46 -10.13 -13.02
C GLU A 121 7.49 -9.70 -11.96
N SER A 122 8.77 -9.66 -12.32
CA SER A 122 9.83 -9.25 -11.40
C SER A 122 9.61 -7.86 -10.86
N ARG A 123 9.22 -6.90 -11.72
CA ARG A 123 8.96 -5.50 -11.32
C ARG A 123 7.86 -5.39 -10.25
N PHE A 124 6.82 -6.22 -10.33
CA PHE A 124 5.74 -6.22 -9.34
C PHE A 124 6.18 -6.85 -8.01
N GLN A 125 6.97 -7.92 -8.08
CA GLN A 125 7.59 -8.51 -6.89
C GLN A 125 8.56 -7.53 -6.21
N ASP A 126 9.36 -6.80 -6.99
CA ASP A 126 10.29 -5.78 -6.48
C ASP A 126 9.54 -4.65 -5.76
N ALA A 127 8.46 -4.17 -6.33
CA ALA A 127 7.61 -3.17 -5.72
C ALA A 127 6.98 -3.67 -4.41
N LEU A 128 6.47 -4.91 -4.37
CA LEU A 128 5.94 -5.52 -3.15
C LEU A 128 6.98 -5.69 -2.06
N VAL A 129 8.20 -6.13 -2.41
CA VAL A 129 9.31 -6.24 -1.46
C VAL A 129 9.68 -4.87 -0.91
N THR A 130 9.79 -3.85 -1.76
CA THR A 130 10.05 -2.47 -1.36
C THR A 130 8.97 -1.96 -0.40
N TYR A 131 7.70 -2.14 -0.75
CA TYR A 131 6.57 -1.74 0.08
C TYR A 131 6.61 -2.38 1.47
N VAL A 132 6.78 -3.70 1.55
CA VAL A 132 6.81 -4.40 2.84
C VAL A 132 8.01 -3.95 3.69
N ASN A 133 9.17 -3.73 3.09
CA ASN A 133 10.33 -3.21 3.80
C ASN A 133 10.06 -1.80 4.36
N VAL A 134 9.46 -0.92 3.57
CA VAL A 134 9.08 0.43 4.03
C VAL A 134 8.06 0.36 5.18
N ILE A 135 7.07 -0.53 5.10
CA ILE A 135 6.10 -0.72 6.18
C ILE A 135 6.81 -1.17 7.46
N LEU A 136 7.71 -2.15 7.39
CA LEU A 136 8.43 -2.66 8.56
C LEU A 136 9.37 -1.59 9.18
N GLU A 137 9.94 -0.71 8.38
CA GLU A 137 10.93 0.27 8.83
C GLU A 137 10.34 1.60 9.27
N CYS A 138 9.40 2.13 8.48
CA CYS A 138 8.93 3.51 8.63
C CYS A 138 7.51 3.60 9.21
N SER A 139 6.64 2.68 8.86
CA SER A 139 5.22 2.74 9.20
C SER A 139 4.88 1.90 10.43
N VAL A 140 5.67 0.85 10.68
CA VAL A 140 5.57 -0.02 11.86
C VAL A 140 6.90 0.05 12.58
N ARG A 141 6.95 0.79 13.67
CA ARG A 141 8.21 1.14 14.36
C ARG A 141 8.63 0.11 15.42
N GLY A 142 8.22 -1.13 15.27
CA GLY A 142 8.63 -2.24 16.13
C GLY A 142 7.68 -2.54 17.29
N ASN A 143 6.57 -1.81 17.44
CA ASN A 143 5.55 -2.12 18.45
C ASN A 143 4.56 -3.19 17.95
N TYR A 144 5.09 -4.36 17.61
CA TYR A 144 4.35 -5.53 17.14
C TYR A 144 4.95 -6.81 17.73
N THR A 145 4.18 -7.88 17.72
CA THR A 145 4.62 -9.17 18.27
C THR A 145 5.34 -10.02 17.22
N LEU A 146 6.16 -10.97 17.67
CA LEU A 146 6.74 -11.97 16.77
C LEU A 146 5.67 -12.73 15.98
N LYS A 147 4.50 -12.98 16.61
CA LYS A 147 3.35 -13.61 15.96
C LYS A 147 2.85 -12.81 14.77
N ASP A 148 2.78 -11.48 14.87
CA ASP A 148 2.36 -10.60 13.77
C ASP A 148 3.35 -10.68 12.62
N LEU A 149 4.64 -10.67 12.93
CA LEU A 149 5.71 -10.81 11.96
C LEU A 149 5.68 -12.16 11.24
N PHE A 150 5.59 -13.27 12.01
CA PHE A 150 5.46 -14.61 11.43
C PHE A 150 4.23 -14.75 10.55
N SER A 151 3.10 -14.14 10.94
CA SER A 151 1.88 -14.14 10.13
C SER A 151 2.09 -13.42 8.79
N LEU A 152 2.77 -12.27 8.78
CA LEU A 152 3.12 -11.54 7.57
C LEU A 152 4.03 -12.38 6.66
N TYR A 153 5.09 -12.99 7.20
CA TYR A 153 6.00 -13.85 6.42
C TYR A 153 5.30 -15.10 5.87
N ALA A 154 4.37 -15.69 6.61
CA ALA A 154 3.59 -16.83 6.13
C ALA A 154 2.72 -16.44 4.93
N ILE A 155 2.15 -15.23 4.92
CA ILE A 155 1.39 -14.69 3.78
C ILE A 155 2.32 -14.46 2.59
N LEU A 156 3.45 -13.77 2.78
CA LEU A 156 4.44 -13.52 1.74
C LEU A 156 4.92 -14.83 1.10
N ARG A 157 5.20 -15.86 1.90
CA ARG A 157 5.64 -17.17 1.41
C ARG A 157 4.59 -17.85 0.55
N LYS A 158 3.31 -17.69 0.86
CA LYS A 158 2.21 -18.22 0.02
C LYS A 158 2.06 -17.47 -1.29
N LEU A 159 2.37 -16.18 -1.34
CA LEU A 159 2.34 -15.38 -2.56
C LEU A 159 3.58 -15.67 -3.43
N SER A 160 4.76 -15.64 -2.84
CA SER A 160 6.03 -15.95 -3.49
C SER A 160 7.11 -16.27 -2.44
N PRO A 161 7.64 -17.50 -2.43
CA PRO A 161 8.74 -17.87 -1.52
C PRO A 161 9.97 -16.99 -1.70
N THR A 162 10.27 -16.56 -2.93
CA THR A 162 11.41 -15.68 -3.23
C THR A 162 11.22 -14.29 -2.64
N MET A 163 10.03 -13.69 -2.73
CA MET A 163 9.73 -12.41 -2.07
C MET A 163 9.88 -12.52 -0.56
N ALA A 164 9.32 -13.56 0.06
CA ALA A 164 9.45 -13.76 1.50
C ALA A 164 10.91 -13.84 1.95
N LEU A 165 11.74 -14.57 1.21
CA LEU A 165 13.18 -14.67 1.50
C LEU A 165 13.90 -13.32 1.35
N ARG A 166 13.56 -12.53 0.33
CA ARG A 166 14.14 -11.18 0.11
C ARG A 166 13.80 -10.23 1.26
N VAL A 167 12.54 -10.19 1.69
CA VAL A 167 12.10 -9.37 2.84
C VAL A 167 12.80 -9.83 4.12
N LEU A 168 12.88 -11.15 4.37
CA LEU A 168 13.54 -11.70 5.55
C LEU A 168 15.02 -11.33 5.60
N ARG A 169 15.74 -11.48 4.48
CA ARG A 169 17.16 -11.10 4.37
C ARG A 169 17.36 -9.60 4.65
N SER A 170 16.55 -8.75 4.06
CA SER A 170 16.60 -7.31 4.30
C SER A 170 16.39 -6.97 5.79
N HIS A 171 15.43 -7.62 6.43
CA HIS A 171 15.12 -7.40 7.84
C HIS A 171 16.24 -7.87 8.78
N ILE A 172 16.83 -9.05 8.53
CA ILE A 172 17.95 -9.60 9.32
C ILE A 172 19.22 -8.76 9.14
N LEU A 173 19.53 -8.33 7.91
CA LEU A 173 20.72 -7.51 7.65
C LEU A 173 20.66 -6.18 8.39
N LYS A 174 19.48 -5.58 8.45
CA LYS A 174 19.27 -4.31 9.18
C LYS A 174 19.31 -4.49 10.69
N ALA A 175 18.75 -5.58 11.23
CA ALA A 175 18.85 -5.89 12.65
C ALA A 175 20.31 -6.05 13.11
N LYS A 176 21.21 -6.56 12.25
CA LYS A 176 22.66 -6.67 12.54
C LYS A 176 23.41 -5.34 12.51
N LEU A 177 22.87 -4.31 11.88
CA LEU A 177 23.51 -2.97 11.81
C LEU A 177 23.19 -2.12 13.06
N PHE A 178 22.28 -2.56 13.91
CA PHE A 178 21.88 -1.88 15.15
C PHE A 178 22.36 -2.61 16.44
N ILE A 179 23.20 -3.64 16.31
CA ILE A 179 23.94 -4.31 17.39
C ILE A 179 25.42 -3.96 17.27
#